data_b0733f0f75358e7122e6025389ef8bc6
#
_entry.id   b0733f0f75358e7122e6025389ef8bc6
#
_cell.length_a   1.000
_cell.length_b   1.000
_cell.length_c   1.000
_cell.angle_alpha   90.00
_cell.angle_beta   90.00
_cell.angle_gamma   90.00
#
_symmetry.space_group_name_H-M   'P 1'
#
loop_
_entity.id
_entity.type
_entity.pdbx_description
1 polymer ?
#
loop_
_entity_poly.entity_id
_entity_poly.type
_entity_poly.pdbx_seq_one_letter_code
_entity_poly.pdbx_strand_id
1 'polypeptide(L)'
;GRQRKTMKTRVRLERIIVIAGILVVLFLTLVTSSYYQNVLNQVEKDGGEDGNEYRYHYVMIVEDCDMPFWKDVYESTREAAREHNALVELMGKSLSSTIEIESLMDMAIASRVDGIILEYTGGHKIDERINEAGKAGIPVVTVLKDAPDTSRISFVGVNDYQLGRQYGEQILKLVPPDKDDVEVMLLLHDRDNSSQVQIAEQINNLLVTSPDTSGRVRLIQETMRPTGKVDADETTGI
;
A
#
# COMPACT_ATOMS: atom_id res chain seq x y z
N GLY A 1 -72.34 -31.88 -8.14
CA GLY A 1 -71.58 -31.49 -6.87
C GLY A 1 -70.07 -31.63 -6.94
N ARG A 2 -69.51 -32.51 -7.79
CA ARG A 2 -68.08 -32.85 -7.85
C ARG A 2 -67.19 -31.74 -8.52
N GLN A 3 -67.65 -31.08 -9.56
CA GLN A 3 -66.92 -30.09 -10.31
C GLN A 3 -66.70 -28.76 -9.52
N ARG A 4 -67.64 -28.35 -8.69
CA ARG A 4 -67.51 -27.13 -7.86
C ARG A 4 -66.50 -27.29 -6.72
N LYS A 5 -66.26 -28.50 -6.23
CA LYS A 5 -65.25 -28.76 -5.19
C LYS A 5 -63.85 -28.69 -5.75
N THR A 6 -63.56 -29.22 -6.96
CA THR A 6 -62.24 -29.20 -7.59
C THR A 6 -61.83 -27.82 -8.02
N MET A 7 -62.78 -26.93 -8.43
CA MET A 7 -62.49 -25.56 -8.81
C MET A 7 -62.11 -24.69 -7.59
N LYS A 8 -62.77 -24.88 -6.44
CA LYS A 8 -62.44 -24.18 -5.17
C LYS A 8 -61.09 -24.61 -4.59
N THR A 9 -60.70 -25.86 -4.80
CA THR A 9 -59.39 -26.37 -4.36
C THR A 9 -58.25 -25.85 -5.24
N ARG A 10 -58.41 -25.72 -6.54
CA ARG A 10 -57.41 -25.12 -7.45
C ARG A 10 -57.18 -23.63 -7.12
N VAL A 11 -58.19 -22.86 -6.94
CA VAL A 11 -58.09 -21.42 -6.60
C VAL A 11 -57.42 -21.21 -5.22
N ARG A 12 -57.63 -22.12 -4.27
CA ARG A 12 -56.92 -22.09 -2.99
C ARG A 12 -55.45 -22.45 -3.14
N LEU A 13 -55.13 -23.44 -3.96
CA LEU A 13 -53.75 -23.86 -4.21
C LEU A 13 -52.94 -22.75 -4.92
N GLU A 14 -53.54 -22.11 -5.93
CA GLU A 14 -52.90 -20.96 -6.62
C GLU A 14 -52.63 -19.80 -5.67
N ARG A 15 -53.54 -19.46 -4.76
CA ARG A 15 -53.31 -18.42 -3.74
C ARG A 15 -52.23 -18.81 -2.77
N ILE A 16 -52.13 -20.07 -2.36
CA ILE A 16 -51.06 -20.56 -1.46
C ILE A 16 -49.70 -20.46 -2.16
N ILE A 17 -49.62 -20.81 -3.45
CA ILE A 17 -48.40 -20.72 -4.24
C ILE A 17 -47.93 -19.26 -4.37
N VAL A 18 -48.87 -18.35 -4.66
CA VAL A 18 -48.54 -16.91 -4.74
C VAL A 18 -48.07 -16.35 -3.40
N ILE A 19 -48.75 -16.69 -2.31
CA ILE A 19 -48.36 -16.26 -0.95
C ILE A 19 -47.00 -16.85 -0.58
N ALA A 20 -46.74 -18.11 -0.88
CA ALA A 20 -45.45 -18.73 -0.66
C ALA A 20 -44.34 -18.05 -1.47
N GLY A 21 -44.60 -17.70 -2.73
CA GLY A 21 -43.66 -16.94 -3.57
C GLY A 21 -43.35 -15.56 -2.99
N ILE A 22 -44.34 -14.82 -2.51
CA ILE A 22 -44.17 -13.53 -1.87
C ILE A 22 -43.31 -13.68 -0.58
N LEU A 23 -43.58 -14.70 0.22
CA LEU A 23 -42.80 -14.97 1.44
C LEU A 23 -41.34 -15.30 1.13
N VAL A 24 -41.06 -16.06 0.07
CA VAL A 24 -39.70 -16.35 -0.36
C VAL A 24 -38.98 -15.08 -0.80
N VAL A 25 -39.63 -14.21 -1.58
CA VAL A 25 -39.03 -12.92 -2.00
C VAL A 25 -38.77 -12.04 -0.79
N LEU A 26 -39.70 -11.92 0.16
CA LEU A 26 -39.53 -11.17 1.40
C LEU A 26 -38.39 -11.74 2.24
N PHE A 27 -38.25 -13.05 2.33
CA PHE A 27 -37.17 -13.68 3.04
C PHE A 27 -35.80 -13.39 2.38
N LEU A 28 -35.73 -13.49 1.06
CA LEU A 28 -34.50 -13.16 0.32
C LEU A 28 -34.11 -11.69 0.46
N THR A 29 -35.08 -10.76 0.46
CA THR A 29 -34.79 -9.33 0.68
C THR A 29 -34.31 -9.06 2.10
N LEU A 30 -34.85 -9.74 3.11
CA LEU A 30 -34.37 -9.62 4.50
C LEU A 30 -32.95 -10.18 4.66
N VAL A 31 -32.68 -11.34 4.05
CA VAL A 31 -31.34 -11.95 4.10
C VAL A 31 -30.30 -11.04 3.39
N THR A 32 -30.63 -10.54 2.20
CA THR A 32 -29.76 -9.60 1.47
C THR A 32 -29.55 -8.30 2.24
N SER A 33 -30.63 -7.74 2.81
CA SER A 33 -30.53 -6.53 3.65
C SER A 33 -29.66 -6.75 4.89
N SER A 34 -29.82 -7.89 5.56
CA SER A 34 -29.01 -8.26 6.73
C SER A 34 -27.54 -8.50 6.36
N TYR A 35 -27.30 -9.10 5.20
CA TYR A 35 -25.93 -9.28 4.66
C TYR A 35 -25.30 -7.93 4.35
N TYR A 36 -26.01 -7.01 3.67
CA TYR A 36 -25.53 -5.66 3.40
C TYR A 36 -25.27 -4.86 4.68
N GLN A 37 -26.13 -4.95 5.69
CA GLN A 37 -25.90 -4.31 6.98
C GLN A 37 -24.70 -4.90 7.71
N ASN A 38 -24.46 -6.20 7.65
CA ASN A 38 -23.26 -6.81 8.22
C ASN A 38 -21.97 -6.36 7.51
N VAL A 39 -22.01 -6.23 6.18
CA VAL A 39 -20.86 -5.71 5.41
C VAL A 39 -20.62 -4.24 5.73
N LEU A 40 -21.66 -3.42 5.80
CA LEU A 40 -21.57 -2.01 6.19
C LEU A 40 -21.05 -1.86 7.65
N ASN A 41 -21.54 -2.68 8.58
CA ASN A 41 -21.09 -2.67 9.97
C ASN A 41 -19.63 -3.18 10.13
N GLN A 42 -19.13 -4.00 9.20
CA GLN A 42 -17.70 -4.37 9.18
C GLN A 42 -16.85 -3.22 8.64
N VAL A 43 -17.32 -2.51 7.61
CA VAL A 43 -16.66 -1.30 7.09
C VAL A 43 -16.67 -0.20 8.15
N GLU A 44 -17.78 -0.06 8.90
CA GLU A 44 -17.92 0.93 9.97
C GLU A 44 -17.05 0.58 11.21
N LYS A 45 -16.82 -0.72 11.48
CA LYS A 45 -15.90 -1.16 12.55
C LYS A 45 -14.42 -0.97 12.18
N ASP A 46 -14.06 -1.10 10.91
CA ASP A 46 -12.71 -0.78 10.43
C ASP A 46 -12.50 0.72 10.20
N GLY A 47 -13.58 1.50 10.00
CA GLY A 47 -13.55 2.94 9.74
C GLY A 47 -13.80 3.84 10.96
N GLY A 48 -14.19 3.30 12.11
CA GLY A 48 -14.48 4.14 13.29
C GLY A 48 -14.80 3.32 14.52
N GLU A 49 -13.80 2.83 15.23
CA GLU A 49 -13.99 2.18 16.53
C GLU A 49 -14.54 3.13 17.64
N ASP A 50 -14.58 4.46 17.38
CA ASP A 50 -14.85 5.45 18.43
C ASP A 50 -16.17 6.24 18.27
N GLY A 51 -16.99 5.99 17.24
CA GLY A 51 -18.23 6.78 17.02
C GLY A 51 -17.96 8.29 16.84
N ASN A 52 -16.73 8.70 16.58
CA ASN A 52 -16.34 10.08 16.35
C ASN A 52 -16.64 10.49 14.91
N GLU A 53 -17.32 11.62 14.77
CA GLU A 53 -17.51 12.29 13.49
C GLU A 53 -16.20 13.03 13.15
N TYR A 54 -15.38 12.44 12.25
CA TYR A 54 -14.14 13.07 11.79
C TYR A 54 -14.44 14.18 10.80
N ARG A 55 -13.66 15.26 10.88
CA ARG A 55 -13.79 16.41 9.98
C ARG A 55 -13.14 16.15 8.62
N TYR A 56 -12.08 15.35 8.58
CA TYR A 56 -11.32 15.06 7.37
C TYR A 56 -11.22 13.56 7.17
N HIS A 57 -11.29 13.14 5.91
CA HIS A 57 -11.10 11.76 5.49
C HIS A 57 -9.91 11.68 4.52
N TYR A 58 -8.83 11.11 4.98
CA TYR A 58 -7.65 10.80 4.18
C TYR A 58 -7.60 9.33 3.85
N VAL A 59 -6.99 8.99 2.71
CA VAL A 59 -6.71 7.60 2.36
C VAL A 59 -5.21 7.38 2.23
N MET A 60 -4.77 6.21 2.67
CA MET A 60 -3.42 5.72 2.45
C MET A 60 -3.47 4.60 1.42
N ILE A 61 -2.68 4.74 0.35
CA ILE A 61 -2.60 3.79 -0.76
C ILE A 61 -1.18 3.25 -0.83
N VAL A 62 -1.03 1.94 -0.70
CA VAL A 62 0.25 1.22 -0.73
C VAL A 62 0.12 -0.03 -1.60
N GLU A 63 1.25 -0.49 -2.13
CA GLU A 63 1.28 -1.66 -3.02
C GLU A 63 0.94 -2.96 -2.28
N ASP A 64 1.48 -3.14 -1.08
CA ASP A 64 1.24 -4.32 -0.25
C ASP A 64 0.84 -3.93 1.18
N CYS A 65 -0.47 -3.91 1.43
CA CYS A 65 -1.06 -3.62 2.75
C CYS A 65 -0.67 -4.64 3.83
N ASP A 66 -0.20 -5.82 3.44
CA ASP A 66 0.13 -6.90 4.39
C ASP A 66 1.56 -6.85 4.89
N MET A 67 2.43 -6.05 4.25
CA MET A 67 3.80 -5.85 4.73
C MET A 67 3.80 -5.25 6.14
N PRO A 68 4.58 -5.82 7.09
CA PRO A 68 4.68 -5.32 8.46
C PRO A 68 5.05 -3.83 8.51
N PHE A 69 5.96 -3.38 7.65
CA PHE A 69 6.35 -1.97 7.53
C PHE A 69 5.15 -1.05 7.30
N TRP A 70 4.27 -1.39 6.33
CA TRP A 70 3.11 -0.56 6.02
C TRP A 70 2.04 -0.61 7.11
N LYS A 71 1.92 -1.73 7.83
CA LYS A 71 1.04 -1.81 9.01
C LYS A 71 1.49 -0.85 10.10
N ASP A 72 2.78 -0.80 10.41
CA ASP A 72 3.34 0.10 11.41
C ASP A 72 3.20 1.57 10.99
N VAL A 73 3.48 1.89 9.72
CA VAL A 73 3.30 3.24 9.18
C VAL A 73 1.84 3.67 9.23
N TYR A 74 0.92 2.79 8.85
CA TYR A 74 -0.52 3.07 8.89
C TYR A 74 -1.02 3.33 10.32
N GLU A 75 -0.66 2.48 11.28
CA GLU A 75 -1.06 2.67 12.68
C GLU A 75 -0.55 4.00 13.24
N SER A 76 0.71 4.34 12.98
CA SER A 76 1.30 5.61 13.40
C SER A 76 0.63 6.81 12.73
N THR A 77 0.28 6.69 11.44
CA THR A 77 -0.43 7.73 10.69
C THR A 77 -1.84 7.91 11.21
N ARG A 78 -2.54 6.82 11.53
CA ARG A 78 -3.88 6.83 12.11
C ARG A 78 -3.90 7.49 13.49
N GLU A 79 -2.92 7.19 14.34
CA GLU A 79 -2.78 7.82 15.65
C GLU A 79 -2.58 9.33 15.52
N ALA A 80 -1.66 9.78 14.68
CA ALA A 80 -1.41 11.19 14.42
C ALA A 80 -2.65 11.91 13.83
N ALA A 81 -3.38 11.26 12.94
CA ALA A 81 -4.59 11.83 12.33
C ALA A 81 -5.71 12.07 13.34
N ARG A 82 -5.88 11.18 14.32
CA ARG A 82 -6.87 11.34 15.40
C ARG A 82 -6.65 12.62 16.19
N GLU A 83 -5.42 13.01 16.45
CA GLU A 83 -5.09 14.27 17.13
C GLU A 83 -5.54 15.51 16.35
N HIS A 84 -5.73 15.36 15.03
CA HIS A 84 -6.15 16.41 14.11
C HIS A 84 -7.60 16.26 13.63
N ASN A 85 -8.40 15.42 14.31
CA ASN A 85 -9.80 15.15 13.95
C ASN A 85 -9.94 14.65 12.49
N ALA A 86 -9.05 13.75 12.08
CA ALA A 86 -9.02 13.14 10.77
C ALA A 86 -9.07 11.62 10.85
N LEU A 87 -9.80 11.01 9.92
CA LEU A 87 -9.77 9.58 9.66
C LEU A 87 -8.71 9.31 8.58
N VAL A 88 -7.92 8.27 8.77
CA VAL A 88 -7.08 7.69 7.70
C VAL A 88 -7.54 6.27 7.44
N GLU A 89 -7.91 5.99 6.20
CA GLU A 89 -8.29 4.67 5.73
C GLU A 89 -7.16 4.05 4.91
N LEU A 90 -6.78 2.80 5.20
CA LEU A 90 -5.87 2.03 4.36
C LEU A 90 -6.69 1.41 3.21
N MET A 91 -6.66 2.06 2.05
CA MET A 91 -7.47 1.69 0.91
C MET A 91 -6.96 0.39 0.28
N GLY A 92 -7.88 -0.53 -0.04
CA GLY A 92 -7.53 -1.82 -0.62
C GLY A 92 -7.41 -2.97 0.39
N LYS A 93 -7.24 -2.70 1.69
CA LYS A 93 -7.07 -3.72 2.74
C LYS A 93 -8.23 -4.72 2.84
N SER A 94 -9.47 -4.26 2.62
CA SER A 94 -10.68 -5.10 2.71
C SER A 94 -11.04 -5.82 1.41
N LEU A 95 -10.27 -5.62 0.34
CA LEU A 95 -10.58 -6.17 -0.97
C LEU A 95 -9.95 -7.55 -1.13
N SER A 96 -10.73 -8.50 -1.62
CA SER A 96 -10.33 -9.91 -1.75
C SER A 96 -9.36 -10.20 -2.89
N SER A 97 -8.98 -9.19 -3.66
CA SER A 97 -8.03 -9.27 -4.77
C SER A 97 -7.05 -8.11 -4.70
N THR A 98 -5.82 -8.34 -5.09
CA THR A 98 -4.83 -7.27 -5.27
C THR A 98 -5.33 -6.31 -6.34
N ILE A 99 -5.56 -5.05 -5.96
CA ILE A 99 -5.97 -3.98 -6.87
C ILE A 99 -4.75 -3.10 -7.13
N GLU A 100 -4.54 -2.74 -8.39
CA GLU A 100 -3.44 -1.86 -8.78
C GLU A 100 -3.60 -0.45 -8.17
N ILE A 101 -2.49 0.18 -7.82
CA ILE A 101 -2.43 1.52 -7.19
C ILE A 101 -3.24 2.54 -7.99
N GLU A 102 -3.17 2.50 -9.33
CA GLU A 102 -3.90 3.41 -10.20
C GLU A 102 -5.41 3.31 -9.99
N SER A 103 -5.92 2.10 -9.85
CA SER A 103 -7.36 1.87 -9.61
C SER A 103 -7.79 2.34 -8.22
N LEU A 104 -6.93 2.19 -7.20
CA LEU A 104 -7.17 2.74 -5.85
C LEU A 104 -7.17 4.26 -5.88
N MET A 105 -6.27 4.88 -6.65
CA MET A 105 -6.25 6.32 -6.88
C MET A 105 -7.55 6.81 -7.55
N ASP A 106 -8.04 6.10 -8.58
CA ASP A 106 -9.32 6.42 -9.23
C ASP A 106 -10.48 6.36 -8.23
N MET A 107 -10.50 5.37 -7.36
CA MET A 107 -11.53 5.25 -6.31
C MET A 107 -11.44 6.39 -5.29
N ALA A 108 -10.24 6.76 -4.85
CA ALA A 108 -10.02 7.87 -3.92
C ALA A 108 -10.49 9.21 -4.52
N ILE A 109 -10.16 9.47 -5.78
CA ILE A 109 -10.58 10.68 -6.50
C ILE A 109 -12.11 10.71 -6.65
N ALA A 110 -12.73 9.58 -7.04
CA ALA A 110 -14.17 9.47 -7.18
C ALA A 110 -14.91 9.66 -5.84
N SER A 111 -14.33 9.19 -4.75
CA SER A 111 -14.87 9.32 -3.38
C SER A 111 -14.67 10.72 -2.80
N ARG A 112 -13.92 11.60 -3.48
CA ARG A 112 -13.64 12.98 -3.05
C ARG A 112 -13.07 13.05 -1.63
N VAL A 113 -12.08 12.22 -1.35
CA VAL A 113 -11.36 12.26 -0.07
C VAL A 113 -10.65 13.60 0.11
N ASP A 114 -10.36 13.99 1.35
CA ASP A 114 -9.69 15.25 1.67
C ASP A 114 -8.18 15.23 1.39
N GLY A 115 -7.59 14.06 1.14
CA GLY A 115 -6.20 13.91 0.73
C GLY A 115 -5.77 12.46 0.61
N ILE A 116 -4.65 12.26 -0.09
CA ILE A 116 -4.10 10.94 -0.40
C ILE A 116 -2.66 10.86 0.09
N ILE A 117 -2.34 9.82 0.86
CA ILE A 117 -0.99 9.40 1.23
C ILE A 117 -0.64 8.23 0.32
N LEU A 118 0.34 8.40 -0.57
CA LEU A 118 0.62 7.47 -1.66
C LEU A 118 2.02 6.89 -1.54
N GLU A 119 2.14 5.56 -1.48
CA GLU A 119 3.38 4.90 -1.84
C GLU A 119 3.64 5.10 -3.33
N TYR A 120 4.61 5.94 -3.65
CA TYR A 120 4.93 6.20 -5.04
C TYR A 120 5.92 5.17 -5.56
N THR A 121 5.46 4.29 -6.44
CA THR A 121 6.29 3.24 -7.05
C THR A 121 6.90 3.68 -8.38
N GLY A 122 6.43 4.80 -8.93
CA GLY A 122 6.85 5.33 -10.22
C GLY A 122 5.93 4.90 -11.35
N GLY A 123 6.09 5.56 -12.49
CA GLY A 123 5.38 5.24 -13.73
C GLY A 123 4.36 6.27 -14.16
N HIS A 124 4.28 6.46 -15.47
CA HIS A 124 3.46 7.52 -16.11
C HIS A 124 1.97 7.49 -15.70
N LYS A 125 1.40 6.31 -15.51
CA LYS A 125 0.01 6.17 -15.10
C LYS A 125 -0.24 6.73 -13.69
N ILE A 126 0.67 6.45 -12.75
CA ILE A 126 0.57 6.97 -11.38
C ILE A 126 0.76 8.49 -11.39
N ASP A 127 1.71 9.00 -12.20
CA ASP A 127 1.94 10.44 -12.36
C ASP A 127 0.68 11.15 -12.88
N GLU A 128 -0.01 10.54 -13.86
CA GLU A 128 -1.28 11.07 -14.36
C GLU A 128 -2.35 11.13 -13.25
N ARG A 129 -2.47 10.09 -12.42
CA ARG A 129 -3.45 10.05 -11.32
C ARG A 129 -3.13 11.06 -10.23
N ILE A 130 -1.85 11.28 -9.91
CA ILE A 130 -1.45 12.35 -8.99
C ILE A 130 -1.88 13.71 -9.55
N ASN A 131 -1.67 13.94 -10.84
CA ASN A 131 -2.07 15.19 -11.49
C ASN A 131 -3.59 15.34 -11.58
N GLU A 132 -4.35 14.27 -11.78
CA GLU A 132 -5.81 14.28 -11.76
C GLU A 132 -6.36 14.57 -10.37
N ALA A 133 -5.80 13.98 -9.31
CA ALA A 133 -6.13 14.29 -7.92
C ALA A 133 -5.92 15.80 -7.63
N GLY A 134 -4.76 16.34 -8.05
CA GLY A 134 -4.46 17.75 -7.92
C GLY A 134 -5.48 18.66 -8.65
N LYS A 135 -5.90 18.28 -9.87
CA LYS A 135 -6.96 19.01 -10.61
C LYS A 135 -8.32 18.93 -9.92
N ALA A 136 -8.60 17.83 -9.23
CA ALA A 136 -9.81 17.65 -8.42
C ALA A 136 -9.76 18.38 -7.07
N GLY A 137 -8.63 19.02 -6.74
CA GLY A 137 -8.40 19.72 -5.48
C GLY A 137 -8.04 18.79 -4.32
N ILE A 138 -7.67 17.54 -4.60
CA ILE A 138 -7.27 16.54 -3.62
C ILE A 138 -5.74 16.57 -3.49
N PRO A 139 -5.19 16.98 -2.35
CA PRO A 139 -3.75 16.98 -2.11
C PRO A 139 -3.19 15.57 -2.05
N VAL A 140 -2.05 15.35 -2.69
CA VAL A 140 -1.32 14.07 -2.64
C VAL A 140 0.03 14.29 -1.96
N VAL A 141 0.31 13.44 -0.97
CA VAL A 141 1.62 13.32 -0.33
C VAL A 141 2.22 11.99 -0.74
N THR A 142 3.40 12.01 -1.37
CA THR A 142 4.11 10.78 -1.71
C THR A 142 5.00 10.31 -0.57
N VAL A 143 5.14 9.00 -0.41
CA VAL A 143 5.93 8.36 0.65
C VAL A 143 6.97 7.43 0.03
N LEU A 144 8.13 7.29 0.65
CA LEU A 144 9.32 6.53 0.28
C LEU A 144 10.06 7.05 -0.95
N LYS A 145 9.38 7.26 -2.07
CA LYS A 145 9.94 7.79 -3.31
C LYS A 145 9.23 9.08 -3.71
N ASP A 146 10.00 10.03 -4.20
CA ASP A 146 9.47 11.33 -4.65
C ASP A 146 8.94 11.28 -6.09
N ALA A 147 7.93 12.11 -6.37
CA ALA A 147 7.33 12.35 -7.68
C ALA A 147 7.43 13.85 -8.05
N PRO A 148 8.64 14.40 -8.26
CA PRO A 148 8.86 15.86 -8.37
C PRO A 148 8.16 16.49 -9.57
N ASP A 149 7.96 15.74 -10.65
CA ASP A 149 7.34 16.22 -11.90
C ASP A 149 5.81 16.12 -11.90
N THR A 150 5.21 15.90 -10.73
CA THR A 150 3.76 15.79 -10.55
C THR A 150 3.21 16.94 -9.68
N SER A 151 1.87 17.02 -9.58
CA SER A 151 1.17 17.96 -8.71
C SER A 151 1.10 17.55 -7.23
N ARG A 152 1.94 16.61 -6.79
CA ARG A 152 2.04 16.28 -5.36
C ARG A 152 2.37 17.52 -4.54
N ILE A 153 1.81 17.63 -3.35
CA ILE A 153 2.05 18.80 -2.48
C ILE A 153 3.28 18.63 -1.58
N SER A 154 3.63 17.39 -1.23
CA SER A 154 4.75 17.08 -0.35
C SER A 154 5.26 15.67 -0.59
N PHE A 155 6.48 15.43 -0.10
CA PHE A 155 7.12 14.13 -0.06
C PHE A 155 7.60 13.83 1.36
N VAL A 156 7.35 12.62 1.83
CA VAL A 156 7.84 12.09 3.09
C VAL A 156 8.71 10.87 2.80
N GLY A 157 9.98 11.00 3.09
CA GLY A 157 10.95 9.93 2.83
C GLY A 157 12.23 10.13 3.60
N VAL A 158 13.15 9.22 3.40
CA VAL A 158 14.48 9.30 3.99
C VAL A 158 15.35 10.25 3.16
N ASN A 159 16.15 11.06 3.82
CA ASN A 159 17.19 11.80 3.14
C ASN A 159 18.34 10.85 2.77
N ASP A 160 18.41 10.44 1.51
CA ASP A 160 19.35 9.46 0.99
C ASP A 160 20.81 9.86 1.22
N TYR A 161 21.09 11.16 1.18
CA TYR A 161 22.43 11.69 1.51
C TYR A 161 22.79 11.41 2.97
N GLN A 162 21.90 11.73 3.91
CA GLN A 162 22.14 11.50 5.33
C GLN A 162 22.19 10.01 5.65
N LEU A 163 21.31 9.22 5.03
CA LEU A 163 21.27 7.77 5.21
C LEU A 163 22.57 7.13 4.73
N GLY A 164 23.07 7.51 3.54
CA GLY A 164 24.33 7.03 3.00
C GLY A 164 25.50 7.38 3.91
N ARG A 165 25.53 8.60 4.45
CA ARG A 165 26.54 8.99 5.45
C ARG A 165 26.48 8.15 6.72
N GLN A 166 25.29 7.94 7.28
CA GLN A 166 25.11 7.13 8.48
C GLN A 166 25.57 5.68 8.27
N TYR A 167 25.24 5.09 7.12
CA TYR A 167 25.74 3.76 6.77
C TYR A 167 27.27 3.75 6.65
N GLY A 168 27.84 4.72 5.96
CA GLY A 168 29.30 4.85 5.87
C GLY A 168 29.98 4.97 7.24
N GLU A 169 29.43 5.78 8.15
CA GLU A 169 29.92 5.92 9.53
C GLU A 169 29.84 4.61 10.33
N GLN A 170 28.81 3.80 10.12
CA GLN A 170 28.73 2.47 10.75
C GLN A 170 29.74 1.50 10.13
N ILE A 171 29.91 1.52 8.82
CA ILE A 171 30.91 0.70 8.13
C ILE A 171 32.31 1.03 8.65
N LEU A 172 32.67 2.33 8.80
CA LEU A 172 33.97 2.76 9.35
C LEU A 172 34.26 2.16 10.72
N LYS A 173 33.23 2.02 11.57
CA LYS A 173 33.40 1.39 12.91
C LYS A 173 33.65 -0.11 12.85
N LEU A 174 33.23 -0.76 11.74
CA LEU A 174 33.38 -2.20 11.55
C LEU A 174 34.65 -2.58 10.82
N VAL A 175 35.32 -1.63 10.15
CA VAL A 175 36.59 -1.87 9.44
C VAL A 175 37.70 -2.16 10.46
N PRO A 176 38.33 -3.35 10.40
CA PRO A 176 39.42 -3.66 11.31
C PRO A 176 40.62 -2.73 11.06
N PRO A 177 41.24 -2.17 12.14
CA PRO A 177 42.35 -1.21 12.00
C PRO A 177 43.63 -1.84 11.46
N ASP A 178 43.77 -3.16 11.56
CA ASP A 178 44.96 -3.95 11.22
C ASP A 178 44.88 -4.62 9.82
N LYS A 179 43.83 -4.37 9.06
CA LYS A 179 43.67 -4.94 7.72
C LYS A 179 43.79 -3.88 6.62
N ASP A 180 44.59 -4.14 5.62
CA ASP A 180 44.90 -3.21 4.53
C ASP A 180 44.08 -3.44 3.25
N ASP A 181 43.33 -4.54 3.14
CA ASP A 181 42.48 -4.85 1.97
C ASP A 181 41.14 -5.36 2.48
N VAL A 182 40.20 -4.44 2.69
CA VAL A 182 38.87 -4.74 3.18
C VAL A 182 37.88 -4.49 2.05
N GLU A 183 37.10 -5.52 1.71
CA GLU A 183 35.99 -5.40 0.77
C GLU A 183 34.67 -5.23 1.51
N VAL A 184 33.93 -4.18 1.15
CA VAL A 184 32.58 -3.93 1.64
C VAL A 184 31.63 -4.14 0.47
N MET A 185 30.73 -5.11 0.59
CA MET A 185 29.74 -5.38 -0.43
C MET A 185 28.43 -4.68 -0.11
N LEU A 186 27.93 -3.86 -1.03
CA LEU A 186 26.63 -3.24 -0.99
C LEU A 186 25.69 -3.97 -1.95
N LEU A 187 24.64 -4.58 -1.40
CA LEU A 187 23.61 -5.23 -2.19
C LEU A 187 22.51 -4.22 -2.53
N LEU A 188 22.37 -3.91 -3.81
CA LEU A 188 21.33 -3.04 -4.35
C LEU A 188 20.15 -3.87 -4.85
N HIS A 189 18.95 -3.39 -4.62
CA HIS A 189 17.76 -4.00 -5.22
C HIS A 189 17.68 -3.67 -6.71
N ASP A 190 17.99 -2.43 -7.07
CA ASP A 190 17.93 -1.92 -8.42
C ASP A 190 19.05 -0.87 -8.64
N ARG A 191 19.89 -1.07 -9.66
CA ARG A 191 21.00 -0.15 -10.00
C ARG A 191 20.53 1.16 -10.62
N ASP A 192 19.32 1.19 -11.16
CA ASP A 192 18.74 2.37 -11.79
C ASP A 192 17.93 3.20 -10.76
N ASN A 193 17.79 2.71 -9.53
CA ASN A 193 17.14 3.43 -8.46
C ASN A 193 18.03 4.58 -7.95
N SER A 194 17.62 5.81 -8.22
CA SER A 194 18.37 7.02 -7.89
C SER A 194 18.70 7.15 -6.38
N SER A 195 17.78 6.75 -5.50
CA SER A 195 18.01 6.76 -4.04
C SER A 195 19.12 5.79 -3.65
N GLN A 196 19.08 4.55 -4.17
CA GLN A 196 20.12 3.56 -3.88
C GLN A 196 21.49 3.97 -4.42
N VAL A 197 21.51 4.57 -5.61
CA VAL A 197 22.74 5.12 -6.20
C VAL A 197 23.30 6.23 -5.32
N GLN A 198 22.47 7.17 -4.88
CA GLN A 198 22.88 8.28 -4.01
C GLN A 198 23.40 7.79 -2.65
N ILE A 199 22.73 6.82 -2.04
CA ILE A 199 23.21 6.18 -0.80
C ILE A 199 24.58 5.54 -1.02
N ALA A 200 24.76 4.76 -2.10
CA ALA A 200 26.01 4.10 -2.44
C ALA A 200 27.16 5.11 -2.67
N GLU A 201 26.88 6.21 -3.35
CA GLU A 201 27.85 7.29 -3.57
C GLU A 201 28.29 7.93 -2.26
N GLN A 202 27.36 8.20 -1.34
CA GLN A 202 27.71 8.80 -0.04
C GLN A 202 28.53 7.85 0.82
N ILE A 203 28.21 6.54 0.82
CA ILE A 203 29.04 5.52 1.48
C ILE A 203 30.44 5.53 0.89
N ASN A 204 30.55 5.44 -0.43
CA ASN A 204 31.85 5.42 -1.11
C ASN A 204 32.68 6.68 -0.82
N ASN A 205 32.06 7.86 -0.91
CA ASN A 205 32.72 9.13 -0.62
C ASN A 205 33.30 9.16 0.79
N LEU A 206 32.55 8.67 1.77
CA LEU A 206 33.00 8.64 3.15
C LEU A 206 34.18 7.67 3.34
N LEU A 207 34.10 6.48 2.75
CA LEU A 207 35.18 5.47 2.84
C LEU A 207 36.46 5.93 2.16
N VAL A 208 36.37 6.66 1.04
CA VAL A 208 37.53 7.17 0.29
C VAL A 208 38.14 8.39 0.98
N THR A 209 37.34 9.24 1.60
CA THR A 209 37.80 10.49 2.22
C THR A 209 38.25 10.33 3.68
N SER A 210 37.88 9.25 4.35
CA SER A 210 38.27 8.99 5.71
C SER A 210 39.76 8.60 5.77
N PRO A 211 40.60 9.26 6.61
CA PRO A 211 42.01 8.94 6.73
C PRO A 211 42.29 7.48 7.14
N ASP A 212 41.35 6.89 7.90
CA ASP A 212 41.52 5.53 8.45
C ASP A 212 41.21 4.44 7.44
N THR A 213 40.52 4.76 6.32
CA THR A 213 40.06 3.77 5.33
C THR A 213 40.48 4.07 3.89
N SER A 214 40.99 5.26 3.64
CA SER A 214 41.45 5.67 2.31
C SER A 214 42.51 4.73 1.77
N GLY A 215 42.25 4.11 0.63
CA GLY A 215 43.12 3.13 -0.02
C GLY A 215 43.11 1.73 0.60
N ARG A 216 42.42 1.52 1.73
CA ARG A 216 42.35 0.23 2.45
C ARG A 216 41.01 -0.47 2.28
N VAL A 217 39.96 0.29 1.94
CA VAL A 217 38.59 -0.22 1.80
C VAL A 217 38.13 -0.03 0.39
N ARG A 218 37.57 -1.09 -0.18
CA ARG A 218 36.93 -1.10 -1.51
C ARG A 218 35.44 -1.40 -1.37
N LEU A 219 34.62 -0.53 -1.95
CA LEU A 219 33.18 -0.75 -2.04
C LEU A 219 32.84 -1.53 -3.32
N ILE A 220 32.21 -2.68 -3.17
CA ILE A 220 31.70 -3.51 -4.27
C ILE A 220 30.18 -3.36 -4.27
N GLN A 221 29.60 -3.07 -5.43
CA GLN A 221 28.14 -2.95 -5.60
C GLN A 221 27.64 -4.12 -6.43
N GLU A 222 26.75 -4.92 -5.82
CA GLU A 222 26.07 -6.04 -6.48
C GLU A 222 24.56 -5.82 -6.46
N THR A 223 23.88 -6.30 -7.51
CA THR A 223 22.43 -6.22 -7.60
C THR A 223 21.81 -7.54 -7.19
N MET A 224 20.81 -7.50 -6.30
CA MET A 224 20.03 -8.69 -5.98
C MET A 224 19.30 -9.16 -7.24
N ARG A 225 19.52 -10.40 -7.65
CA ARG A 225 18.70 -11.02 -8.68
C ARG A 225 17.33 -11.31 -8.06
N PRO A 226 16.21 -10.92 -8.71
CA PRO A 226 14.91 -11.36 -8.25
C PRO A 226 14.90 -12.89 -8.22
N THR A 227 14.62 -13.47 -7.07
CA THR A 227 14.47 -14.92 -6.89
C THR A 227 13.18 -15.40 -7.55
N GLY A 228 13.19 -15.42 -8.87
CA GLY A 228 12.22 -16.09 -9.71
C GLY A 228 12.87 -17.34 -10.29
N LYS A 229 12.60 -18.51 -9.70
CA LYS A 229 13.10 -19.85 -10.08
C LYS A 229 14.63 -19.96 -10.11
N VAL A 230 15.17 -20.63 -9.12
CA VAL A 230 16.44 -21.32 -9.23
C VAL A 230 16.24 -22.36 -10.35
N ASP A 231 16.70 -22.07 -11.55
CA ASP A 231 16.93 -23.09 -12.54
C ASP A 231 18.08 -23.94 -12.00
N ALA A 232 17.73 -25.18 -11.63
CA ALA A 232 18.61 -26.16 -10.98
C ALA A 232 19.67 -26.73 -11.96
N ASP A 233 20.13 -25.93 -12.95
CA ASP A 233 20.97 -26.43 -14.05
C ASP A 233 22.33 -25.73 -14.21
N GLU A 234 22.76 -24.90 -13.23
CA GLU A 234 24.11 -24.31 -13.27
C GLU A 234 25.01 -24.70 -12.09
N THR A 235 24.81 -25.86 -11.50
CA THR A 235 25.78 -26.45 -10.54
C THR A 235 26.44 -27.70 -11.12
N THR A 236 26.96 -27.61 -12.35
CA THR A 236 27.90 -28.63 -12.85
C THR A 236 29.02 -27.91 -13.62
N GLY A 237 30.11 -27.63 -12.91
CA GLY A 237 31.28 -27.04 -13.57
C GLY A 237 32.35 -26.58 -12.59
N ILE A 238 33.04 -27.56 -11.94
CA ILE A 238 34.41 -27.54 -11.37
C ILE A 238 34.55 -26.79 -10.04
#